data_d59b55b74c6dbb396446d267295cac3d
#
_entry.id   d59b55b74c6dbb396446d267295cac3d
#
_cell.length_a   1.000
_cell.length_b   1.000
_cell.length_c   1.000
_cell.angle_alpha   90.00
_cell.angle_beta   90.00
_cell.angle_gamma   90.00
#
_symmetry.space_group_name_H-M   'P 1'
#
loop_
_entity.id
_entity.type
_entity.pdbx_description
1 polymer ?
#
loop_
_entity_poly.entity_id
_entity_poly.type
_entity_poly.pdbx_seq_one_letter_code
_entity_poly.pdbx_strand_id
1 'polypeptide(L)'
;MTTAPHLLLVDDEPNVLLTLGMIFELDGYKVSKAKSCAEALGMLSNPTRYDAVITDLNMERHDVGLDVARAAMLLNPRPVVVICTGYADLGNTQAALDMRVDYFATKPVDLDELKRAIRRLKQRNVLTRKIAG
;
A
#
# COMPACT_ATOMS: atom_id res chain seq x y z
N MET A 1 -5.33 -23.78 8.60
CA MET A 1 -4.65 -22.68 9.30
C MET A 1 -4.41 -21.52 8.34
N THR A 2 -4.95 -20.35 8.64
CA THR A 2 -4.75 -19.17 7.81
C THR A 2 -3.50 -18.43 8.24
N THR A 3 -2.63 -18.09 7.28
CA THR A 3 -1.50 -17.19 7.54
C THR A 3 -2.00 -15.77 7.76
N ALA A 4 -1.31 -15.03 8.63
CA ALA A 4 -1.60 -13.61 8.81
C ALA A 4 -1.43 -12.87 7.48
N PRO A 5 -2.31 -11.93 7.13
CA PRO A 5 -2.11 -11.12 5.94
C PRO A 5 -0.85 -10.25 6.09
N HIS A 6 -0.16 -10.05 4.99
CA HIS A 6 1.13 -9.34 4.98
C HIS A 6 0.98 -7.97 4.31
N LEU A 7 1.37 -6.94 5.01
CA LEU A 7 1.30 -5.55 4.57
C LEU A 7 2.71 -5.00 4.40
N LEU A 8 2.96 -4.32 3.28
CA LEU A 8 4.16 -3.50 3.11
C LEU A 8 3.78 -2.04 3.32
N LEU A 9 4.45 -1.39 4.26
CA LEU A 9 4.24 0.01 4.59
C LEU A 9 5.47 0.80 4.19
N VAL A 10 5.28 1.82 3.34
CA VAL A 10 6.37 2.62 2.77
C VAL A 10 6.17 4.09 3.11
N ASP A 11 7.10 4.64 3.89
CA ASP A 11 7.07 6.05 4.30
C ASP A 11 8.47 6.42 4.78
N ASP A 12 8.93 7.63 4.49
CA ASP A 12 10.25 8.07 4.92
C ASP A 12 10.26 8.66 6.34
N GLU A 13 9.09 8.82 6.95
CA GLU A 13 8.98 9.30 8.33
C GLU A 13 8.95 8.12 9.30
N PRO A 14 9.98 7.98 10.17
CA PRO A 14 10.04 6.85 11.10
C PRO A 14 8.82 6.76 12.02
N ASN A 15 8.29 7.90 12.46
CA ASN A 15 7.13 7.92 13.34
C ASN A 15 5.88 7.38 12.66
N VAL A 16 5.71 7.63 11.36
CA VAL A 16 4.60 7.09 10.59
C VAL A 16 4.72 5.57 10.46
N LEU A 17 5.91 5.09 10.11
CA LEU A 17 6.16 3.65 10.03
C LEU A 17 5.88 2.96 11.35
N LEU A 18 6.33 3.55 12.46
CA LEU A 18 6.11 2.98 13.78
C LEU A 18 4.62 2.95 14.13
N THR A 19 3.94 4.07 14.00
CA THR A 19 2.56 4.21 14.44
C THR A 19 1.61 3.39 13.58
N LEU A 20 1.68 3.51 12.27
CA LEU A 20 0.83 2.71 11.37
C LEU A 20 1.17 1.23 11.45
N GLY A 21 2.46 0.90 11.59
CA GLY A 21 2.88 -0.47 11.77
C GLY A 21 2.23 -1.11 12.97
N MET A 22 2.26 -0.44 14.11
CA MET A 22 1.63 -0.94 15.33
C MET A 22 0.12 -1.12 15.17
N ILE A 23 -0.54 -0.15 14.53
CA ILE A 23 -1.99 -0.19 14.33
C ILE A 23 -2.38 -1.40 13.49
N PHE A 24 -1.67 -1.66 12.39
CA PHE A 24 -1.97 -2.79 11.53
C PHE A 24 -1.57 -4.12 12.17
N GLU A 25 -0.48 -4.15 12.94
CA GLU A 25 -0.11 -5.36 13.70
C GLU A 25 -1.18 -5.73 14.71
N LEU A 26 -1.76 -4.74 15.40
CA LEU A 26 -2.88 -4.97 16.31
C LEU A 26 -4.12 -5.49 15.58
N ASP A 27 -4.26 -5.15 14.31
CA ASP A 27 -5.35 -5.63 13.46
C ASP A 27 -5.05 -7.00 12.80
N GLY A 28 -3.97 -7.64 13.19
CA GLY A 28 -3.63 -9.00 12.76
C GLY A 28 -2.70 -9.11 11.56
N TYR A 29 -2.18 -7.99 11.06
CA TYR A 29 -1.24 -8.01 9.93
C TYR A 29 0.18 -8.30 10.36
N LYS A 30 0.91 -9.04 9.52
CA LYS A 30 2.36 -9.00 9.53
C LYS A 30 2.77 -7.77 8.72
N VAL A 31 3.59 -6.89 9.30
CA VAL A 31 3.96 -5.62 8.67
C VAL A 31 5.45 -5.61 8.34
N SER A 32 5.76 -5.40 7.06
CA SER A 32 7.12 -5.09 6.60
C SER A 32 7.18 -3.60 6.30
N LYS A 33 8.34 -2.99 6.52
CA LYS A 33 8.50 -1.53 6.44
C LYS A 33 9.63 -1.19 5.50
N ALA A 34 9.41 -0.17 4.66
CA ALA A 34 10.43 0.42 3.81
C ALA A 34 10.42 1.92 4.00
N LYS A 35 11.60 2.53 4.07
CA LYS A 35 11.74 3.97 4.35
C LYS A 35 12.09 4.78 3.12
N SER A 36 12.15 4.15 1.95
CA SER A 36 12.46 4.82 0.69
C SER A 36 11.88 4.03 -0.48
N CYS A 37 11.80 4.67 -1.63
CA CYS A 37 11.40 4.00 -2.86
C CYS A 37 12.35 2.85 -3.21
N ALA A 38 13.67 3.09 -3.13
CA ALA A 38 14.66 2.06 -3.45
C ALA A 38 14.51 0.83 -2.56
N GLU A 39 14.32 1.04 -1.26
CA GLU A 39 14.13 -0.06 -0.33
C GLU A 39 12.83 -0.82 -0.63
N ALA A 40 11.75 -0.09 -0.92
CA ALA A 40 10.47 -0.70 -1.27
C ALA A 40 10.57 -1.51 -2.56
N LEU A 41 11.19 -0.97 -3.60
CA LEU A 41 11.36 -1.69 -4.86
C LEU A 41 12.19 -2.96 -4.68
N GLY A 42 13.22 -2.92 -3.83
CA GLY A 42 14.00 -4.10 -3.48
C GLY A 42 13.14 -5.17 -2.82
N MET A 43 12.28 -4.78 -1.90
CA MET A 43 11.38 -5.71 -1.21
C MET A 43 10.33 -6.28 -2.17
N LEU A 44 9.80 -5.47 -3.07
CA LEU A 44 8.79 -5.91 -4.04
C LEU A 44 9.38 -6.85 -5.11
N SER A 45 10.69 -6.81 -5.33
CA SER A 45 11.34 -7.71 -6.29
C SER A 45 11.64 -9.08 -5.72
N ASN A 46 11.53 -9.26 -4.41
CA ASN A 46 11.65 -10.58 -3.76
C ASN A 46 10.35 -11.38 -3.95
N PRO A 47 10.41 -12.72 -3.89
CA PRO A 47 9.21 -13.54 -4.08
C PRO A 47 8.26 -13.55 -2.88
N THR A 48 8.29 -12.52 -2.06
CA THR A 48 7.39 -12.35 -0.92
C THR A 48 6.02 -11.91 -1.42
N ARG A 49 4.98 -12.55 -0.90
CA ARG A 49 3.60 -12.15 -1.20
C ARG A 49 3.13 -11.08 -0.24
N TYR A 50 2.57 -10.02 -0.79
CA TYR A 50 1.92 -8.97 -0.01
C TYR A 50 0.43 -8.97 -0.31
N ASP A 51 -0.39 -8.82 0.74
CA ASP A 51 -1.84 -8.64 0.60
C ASP A 51 -2.21 -7.18 0.36
N ALA A 52 -1.40 -6.27 0.89
CA ALA A 52 -1.59 -4.84 0.71
C ALA A 52 -0.27 -4.11 0.73
N VAL A 53 -0.18 -3.03 -0.03
CA VAL A 53 0.96 -2.11 -0.05
C VAL A 53 0.40 -0.71 0.18
N ILE A 54 0.88 -0.04 1.23
CA ILE A 54 0.53 1.35 1.53
C ILE A 54 1.80 2.16 1.36
N THR A 55 1.80 3.11 0.45
CA THR A 55 2.96 3.97 0.21
C THR A 55 2.60 5.44 0.34
N ASP A 56 3.52 6.22 0.96
CA ASP A 56 3.49 7.67 0.86
C ASP A 56 3.79 8.03 -0.60
N LEU A 57 3.23 9.13 -1.04
CA LEU A 57 3.43 9.62 -2.40
C LEU A 57 4.78 10.33 -2.53
N ASN A 58 5.09 11.20 -1.57
CA ASN A 58 6.31 12.02 -1.59
C ASN A 58 7.27 11.55 -0.48
N MET A 59 8.45 11.12 -0.89
CA MET A 59 9.50 10.68 0.05
C MET A 59 10.81 11.41 -0.29
N GLU A 60 11.84 10.70 -0.75
CA GLU A 60 13.10 11.32 -1.12
C GLU A 60 12.99 12.21 -2.36
N ARG A 61 11.96 12.02 -3.17
CA ARG A 61 11.64 12.85 -4.33
C ARG A 61 10.13 13.03 -4.43
N HIS A 62 9.72 14.10 -5.10
CA HIS A 62 8.30 14.37 -5.35
C HIS A 62 7.69 13.23 -6.19
N ASP A 63 6.52 12.76 -5.79
CA ASP A 63 5.73 11.72 -6.48
C ASP A 63 6.42 10.37 -6.64
N VAL A 64 7.51 10.10 -5.92
CA VAL A 64 8.24 8.83 -6.03
C VAL A 64 7.40 7.62 -5.60
N GLY A 65 6.39 7.83 -4.76
CA GLY A 65 5.46 6.78 -4.36
C GLY A 65 4.66 6.20 -5.52
N LEU A 66 4.54 6.93 -6.63
CA LEU A 66 3.91 6.38 -7.83
C LEU A 66 4.72 5.22 -8.41
N ASP A 67 6.04 5.28 -8.31
CA ASP A 67 6.91 4.19 -8.76
C ASP A 67 6.71 2.94 -7.90
N VAL A 68 6.58 3.12 -6.58
CA VAL A 68 6.28 2.02 -5.65
C VAL A 68 4.93 1.40 -5.99
N ALA A 69 3.91 2.23 -6.17
CA ALA A 69 2.56 1.76 -6.51
C ALA A 69 2.56 1.00 -7.84
N ARG A 70 3.24 1.51 -8.84
CA ARG A 70 3.33 0.86 -10.15
C ARG A 70 3.96 -0.52 -10.04
N ALA A 71 5.06 -0.64 -9.30
CA ALA A 71 5.73 -1.92 -9.09
C ALA A 71 4.83 -2.90 -8.34
N ALA A 72 4.13 -2.44 -7.31
CA ALA A 72 3.21 -3.28 -6.55
C ALA A 72 2.06 -3.80 -7.40
N MET A 73 1.54 -2.97 -8.29
CA MET A 73 0.42 -3.33 -9.17
C MET A 73 0.79 -4.40 -10.20
N LEU A 74 2.07 -4.59 -10.48
CA LEU A 74 2.55 -5.62 -11.40
C LEU A 74 2.74 -6.98 -10.75
N LEU A 75 2.61 -7.07 -9.43
CA LEU A 75 2.76 -8.35 -8.73
C LEU A 75 1.58 -9.28 -9.02
N ASN A 76 1.85 -10.57 -9.00
CA ASN A 76 0.85 -11.62 -9.18
C ASN A 76 1.00 -12.67 -8.07
N PRO A 77 0.00 -12.83 -7.17
CA PRO A 77 -1.27 -12.10 -7.16
C PRO A 77 -1.07 -10.63 -6.77
N ARG A 78 -1.95 -9.77 -7.32
CA ARG A 78 -1.86 -8.33 -7.10
C ARG A 78 -2.34 -7.97 -5.69
N PRO A 79 -1.53 -7.23 -4.92
CA PRO A 79 -1.97 -6.72 -3.63
C PRO A 79 -2.96 -5.56 -3.79
N VAL A 80 -3.65 -5.21 -2.71
CA VAL A 80 -4.33 -3.92 -2.62
C VAL A 80 -3.27 -2.83 -2.57
N VAL A 81 -3.38 -1.82 -3.41
CA VAL A 81 -2.39 -0.73 -3.49
C VAL A 81 -3.03 0.57 -3.06
N VAL A 82 -2.46 1.17 -2.01
CA VAL A 82 -2.94 2.40 -1.39
C VAL A 82 -1.84 3.45 -1.44
N ILE A 83 -2.19 4.65 -1.87
CA ILE A 83 -1.32 5.82 -1.78
C ILE A 83 -1.88 6.77 -0.72
N CYS A 84 -1.02 7.19 0.21
CA CYS A 84 -1.35 8.19 1.23
C CYS A 84 -0.45 9.40 1.05
N THR A 85 -0.99 10.61 1.11
CA THR A 85 -0.17 11.80 0.95
C THR A 85 -0.66 12.95 1.81
N GLY A 86 0.27 13.73 2.34
CA GLY A 86 -0.04 14.99 3.01
C GLY A 86 -0.20 16.14 2.04
N TYR A 87 0.17 15.93 0.77
CA TYR A 87 0.11 16.97 -0.25
C TYR A 87 -0.42 16.38 -1.55
N ALA A 88 -1.73 16.48 -1.74
CA ALA A 88 -2.37 16.06 -2.98
C ALA A 88 -2.55 17.28 -3.88
N ASP A 89 -2.09 17.18 -5.12
CA ASP A 89 -2.37 18.18 -6.15
C ASP A 89 -3.11 17.53 -7.31
N LEU A 90 -3.54 18.34 -8.26
CA LEU A 90 -4.32 17.83 -9.38
C LEU A 90 -3.52 16.83 -10.23
N GLY A 91 -2.23 17.13 -10.43
CA GLY A 91 -1.36 16.27 -11.27
C GLY A 91 -1.12 14.91 -10.66
N ASN A 92 -0.74 14.84 -9.37
CA ASN A 92 -0.45 13.56 -8.74
C ASN A 92 -1.72 12.74 -8.48
N THR A 93 -2.84 13.40 -8.18
CA THR A 93 -4.11 12.71 -8.03
C THR A 93 -4.56 12.11 -9.35
N GLN A 94 -4.43 12.84 -10.45
CA GLN A 94 -4.78 12.35 -11.77
C GLN A 94 -3.89 11.16 -12.17
N ALA A 95 -2.58 11.25 -11.89
CA ALA A 95 -1.66 10.15 -12.20
C ALA A 95 -2.04 8.87 -11.44
N ALA A 96 -2.39 8.99 -10.15
CA ALA A 96 -2.82 7.85 -9.35
C ALA A 96 -4.12 7.24 -9.89
N LEU A 97 -5.08 8.09 -10.30
CA LEU A 97 -6.33 7.62 -10.89
C LEU A 97 -6.08 6.91 -12.22
N ASP A 98 -5.21 7.45 -13.06
CA ASP A 98 -4.88 6.86 -14.35
C ASP A 98 -4.22 5.49 -14.18
N MET A 99 -3.41 5.32 -13.13
CA MET A 99 -2.80 4.05 -12.78
C MET A 99 -3.79 3.04 -12.20
N ARG A 100 -4.97 3.51 -11.78
CA ARG A 100 -6.00 2.69 -11.15
C ARG A 100 -5.54 2.07 -9.82
N VAL A 101 -4.87 2.88 -9.00
CA VAL A 101 -4.58 2.46 -7.62
C VAL A 101 -5.91 2.20 -6.89
N ASP A 102 -5.89 1.31 -5.93
CA ASP A 102 -7.12 0.87 -5.27
C ASP A 102 -7.69 1.90 -4.31
N TYR A 103 -6.83 2.72 -3.70
CA TYR A 103 -7.27 3.72 -2.73
C TYR A 103 -6.25 4.84 -2.66
N PHE A 104 -6.75 6.08 -2.69
CA PHE A 104 -5.92 7.29 -2.57
C PHE A 104 -6.42 8.10 -1.39
N ALA A 105 -5.59 8.25 -0.36
CA ALA A 105 -5.97 8.94 0.88
C ALA A 105 -5.10 10.18 1.10
N THR A 106 -5.72 11.24 1.62
CA THR A 106 -5.00 12.43 2.07
C THR A 106 -4.80 12.34 3.59
N LYS A 107 -3.62 12.76 4.05
CA LYS A 107 -3.31 12.81 5.48
C LYS A 107 -3.96 14.06 6.11
N PRO A 108 -4.46 14.00 7.34
CA PRO A 108 -4.47 12.84 8.23
C PRO A 108 -5.48 11.79 7.76
N VAL A 109 -5.06 10.52 7.78
CA VAL A 109 -5.87 9.43 7.27
C VAL A 109 -6.85 8.97 8.35
N ASP A 110 -8.11 8.75 7.96
CA ASP A 110 -9.08 8.06 8.81
C ASP A 110 -8.73 6.57 8.82
N LEU A 111 -8.13 6.12 9.93
CA LEU A 111 -7.61 4.76 10.03
C LEU A 111 -8.69 3.69 9.97
N ASP A 112 -9.84 3.96 10.57
CA ASP A 112 -10.96 3.00 10.53
C ASP A 112 -11.48 2.85 9.11
N GLU A 113 -11.62 3.96 8.39
CA GLU A 113 -12.02 3.91 6.98
C GLU A 113 -10.99 3.19 6.13
N LEU A 114 -9.69 3.47 6.33
CA LEU A 114 -8.61 2.82 5.59
C LEU A 114 -8.62 1.31 5.82
N LYS A 115 -8.74 0.87 7.08
CA LYS A 115 -8.77 -0.56 7.40
C LYS A 115 -9.97 -1.25 6.76
N ARG A 116 -11.13 -0.62 6.78
CA ARG A 116 -12.34 -1.16 6.14
C ARG A 116 -12.19 -1.24 4.63
N ALA A 117 -11.60 -0.21 4.02
CA ALA A 117 -11.37 -0.19 2.57
C ALA A 117 -10.43 -1.31 2.15
N ILE A 118 -9.31 -1.49 2.85
CA ILE A 118 -8.35 -2.55 2.54
C ILE A 118 -9.00 -3.92 2.68
N ARG A 119 -9.77 -4.15 3.76
CA ARG A 119 -10.46 -5.42 3.97
C ARG A 119 -11.42 -5.74 2.83
N ARG A 120 -12.22 -4.75 2.43
CA ARG A 120 -13.18 -4.91 1.34
C ARG A 120 -12.49 -5.19 0.01
N LEU A 121 -11.39 -4.47 -0.29
CA LEU A 121 -10.65 -4.63 -1.52
C LEU A 121 -9.91 -5.96 -1.59
N LYS A 122 -9.40 -6.46 -0.46
CA LYS A 122 -8.81 -7.80 -0.40
C LYS A 122 -9.83 -8.88 -0.75
N GLN A 123 -11.04 -8.76 -0.22
CA GLN A 123 -12.12 -9.71 -0.51
C GLN A 123 -12.46 -9.70 -2.00
N ARG A 124 -12.53 -8.52 -2.61
CA ARG A 124 -12.78 -8.37 -4.04
C ARG A 124 -11.68 -9.06 -4.87
N ASN A 125 -10.41 -8.87 -4.49
CA ASN A 125 -9.29 -9.47 -5.21
C ASN A 125 -9.32 -11.00 -5.10
N VAL A 126 -9.66 -11.54 -3.94
CA VAL A 126 -9.80 -13.00 -3.77
C VAL A 126 -10.92 -13.53 -4.66
N LEU A 127 -12.06 -12.86 -4.68
CA LEU A 127 -13.20 -13.28 -5.49
C LEU A 127 -12.86 -13.24 -6.99
N THR A 128 -12.17 -12.19 -7.44
CA THR A 128 -11.75 -12.06 -8.83
C THR A 128 -10.83 -13.21 -9.24
N ARG A 129 -9.88 -13.59 -8.37
CA ARG A 129 -8.99 -14.72 -8.64
C ARG A 129 -9.75 -16.04 -8.75
N LYS A 130 -10.75 -16.26 -7.91
CA LYS A 130 -11.56 -17.47 -7.94
C LYS A 130 -12.37 -17.57 -9.22
N ILE A 131 -12.88 -16.44 -9.70
CA ILE A 131 -13.66 -16.39 -10.96
C ILE A 131 -12.73 -16.61 -12.14
N ALA A 132 -11.56 -16.00 -12.16
CA ALA A 132 -10.61 -16.06 -13.27
C ALA A 132 -9.89 -17.40 -13.33
N GLY A 133 -9.72 -18.05 -12.21
CA GLY A 133 -9.00 -19.30 -12.11
C GLY A 133 -9.88 -20.50 -12.12
#